data_a0f7972d4ef26240e1e3b38c21c0de48
#
_entry.id   a0f7972d4ef26240e1e3b38c21c0de48
#
_cell.length_a   1.000
_cell.length_b   1.000
_cell.length_c   1.000
_cell.angle_alpha   90.00
_cell.angle_beta   90.00
_cell.angle_gamma   90.00
#
_symmetry.space_group_name_H-M   'P 1'
#
loop_
_entity.id
_entity.type
_entity.pdbx_description
1 polymer ?
#
loop_
_entity_poly.entity_id
_entity_poly.type
_entity_poly.pdbx_seq_one_letter_code
_entity_poly.pdbx_strand_id
1 'polypeptide(L)'
;MHIPSLKYKTKKQPIAELKDASVYRIPLQSYRSTLQPLVKIGDQILQYQVLAEDVEHQFAAKIHSPVSGKVIAIDEHYISLENDFQQQKISTEIIESQQLDLEHFVQVLKDFGIAGIGGAEFPTNIKYKVEERNIKSLLINGIECEPYLTSDYAVMRHKTEKLLKTIAVLNQIFEPEEIVIGIEKQHKELKKHFEKSFKNHPNLAIRIHLLPNEYPQGGELQFIKSVTNKEIPKGSIPANYGYLVSNVGTVLAIYEALFNEIPSTERVITISGNAVNTIGNYRVKIGTPIRHILKELNIDAEGVDIVLGGPMMGKEVADLDSPIKKGSGGLLLFKKQQKSIENCIECGYCVDVCPQHLMPMQFVKGHQEDQNLLSQFNLDHCIECGAC
;
A
#
# COMPACT_ATOMS: atom_id res chain seq x y z
N MET A 1 -1.24 18.74 -9.29
CA MET A 1 -1.03 19.82 -8.28
C MET A 1 0.35 19.66 -7.66
N HIS A 2 1.09 20.76 -7.48
CA HIS A 2 2.37 20.76 -6.79
C HIS A 2 2.14 21.01 -5.30
N ILE A 3 2.57 20.07 -4.43
CA ILE A 3 2.51 20.20 -2.97
C ILE A 3 3.91 19.96 -2.37
N PRO A 4 4.25 20.62 -1.25
CA PRO A 4 5.53 20.41 -0.59
C PRO A 4 5.70 18.95 -0.17
N SER A 5 6.80 18.30 -0.54
CA SER A 5 6.97 16.87 -0.29
C SER A 5 7.26 16.51 1.18
N LEU A 6 7.93 17.41 1.93
CA LEU A 6 8.26 17.28 3.36
C LEU A 6 8.98 15.94 3.74
N LYS A 7 9.64 15.30 2.77
CA LYS A 7 10.28 13.97 2.87
C LYS A 7 11.75 14.01 3.34
N TYR A 8 12.34 15.19 3.41
CA TYR A 8 13.79 15.39 3.58
C TYR A 8 14.34 14.78 4.89
N LYS A 9 13.51 14.66 5.92
CA LYS A 9 13.92 14.11 7.22
C LYS A 9 13.97 12.59 7.25
N THR A 10 13.04 11.91 6.56
CA THR A 10 12.85 10.46 6.62
C THR A 10 13.51 9.71 5.47
N LYS A 11 13.65 10.33 4.29
CA LYS A 11 14.13 9.64 3.08
C LYS A 11 15.54 9.02 3.22
N LYS A 12 16.41 9.57 4.08
CA LYS A 12 17.76 9.06 4.29
C LYS A 12 17.85 8.01 5.41
N GLN A 13 16.77 7.82 6.16
CA GLN A 13 16.75 6.88 7.27
C GLN A 13 16.71 5.43 6.74
N PRO A 14 17.44 4.51 7.37
CA PRO A 14 17.31 3.09 7.08
C PRO A 14 15.91 2.58 7.46
N ILE A 15 15.58 1.37 7.01
CA ILE A 15 14.41 0.66 7.52
C ILE A 15 14.78 0.07 8.88
N ALA A 16 14.19 0.60 9.95
CA ALA A 16 14.36 0.11 11.31
C ALA A 16 13.31 -0.95 11.65
N GLU A 17 13.60 -1.78 12.65
CA GLU A 17 12.68 -2.78 13.19
C GLU A 17 12.00 -2.22 14.44
N LEU A 18 10.72 -2.52 14.59
CA LEU A 18 10.01 -2.32 15.86
C LEU A 18 9.95 -3.63 16.63
N LYS A 19 9.99 -3.56 17.97
CA LYS A 19 9.78 -4.74 18.79
C LYS A 19 8.35 -5.24 18.66
N ASP A 20 8.19 -6.55 18.84
CA ASP A 20 6.90 -7.20 18.78
C ASP A 20 5.95 -6.69 19.89
N ALA A 21 4.71 -6.48 19.52
CA ALA A 21 3.65 -6.16 20.47
C ALA A 21 3.25 -7.41 21.28
N SER A 22 2.76 -7.20 22.50
CA SER A 22 2.18 -8.27 23.31
C SER A 22 0.80 -8.72 22.81
N VAL A 23 0.07 -7.81 22.17
CA VAL A 23 -1.24 -8.09 21.58
C VAL A 23 -1.31 -7.50 20.19
N TYR A 24 -1.86 -8.25 19.24
CA TYR A 24 -2.14 -7.83 17.88
C TYR A 24 -3.64 -7.80 17.63
N ARG A 25 -4.12 -6.81 16.90
CA ARG A 25 -5.51 -6.72 16.43
C ARG A 25 -5.54 -6.92 14.91
N ILE A 26 -5.83 -8.13 14.48
CA ILE A 26 -5.80 -8.54 13.08
C ILE A 26 -7.10 -8.12 12.40
N PRO A 27 -7.09 -7.24 11.39
CA PRO A 27 -8.32 -6.74 10.79
C PRO A 27 -9.04 -7.81 9.97
N LEU A 28 -10.37 -7.91 10.14
CA LEU A 28 -11.25 -8.78 9.37
C LEU A 28 -11.78 -8.10 8.08
N GLN A 29 -11.47 -6.83 7.88
CA GLN A 29 -11.77 -6.12 6.64
C GLN A 29 -10.54 -6.01 5.76
N SER A 30 -10.65 -6.39 4.49
CA SER A 30 -9.64 -6.21 3.47
C SER A 30 -10.32 -5.82 2.17
N TYR A 31 -9.83 -4.75 1.52
CA TYR A 31 -10.45 -4.15 0.34
C TYR A 31 -11.93 -3.81 0.57
N ARG A 32 -12.87 -4.49 -0.10
CA ARG A 32 -14.34 -4.28 -0.01
C ARG A 32 -15.07 -5.45 0.64
N SER A 33 -14.34 -6.43 1.18
CA SER A 33 -14.90 -7.64 1.77
C SER A 33 -14.62 -7.73 3.25
N THR A 34 -15.54 -8.37 3.98
CA THR A 34 -15.34 -8.81 5.36
C THR A 34 -14.90 -10.27 5.32
N LEU A 35 -13.78 -10.56 5.98
CA LEU A 35 -13.21 -11.89 6.06
C LEU A 35 -13.88 -12.72 7.16
N GLN A 36 -14.06 -14.01 6.90
CA GLN A 36 -14.59 -14.95 7.88
C GLN A 36 -13.42 -15.54 8.70
N PRO A 37 -13.48 -15.48 10.05
CA PRO A 37 -12.50 -16.13 10.90
C PRO A 37 -12.51 -17.65 10.70
N LEU A 38 -11.32 -18.23 10.56
CA LEU A 38 -11.09 -19.69 10.52
C LEU A 38 -10.66 -20.26 11.86
N VAL A 39 -10.55 -19.41 12.89
CA VAL A 39 -10.08 -19.71 14.23
C VAL A 39 -11.11 -19.32 15.27
N LYS A 40 -10.97 -19.85 16.50
CA LYS A 40 -11.87 -19.60 17.63
C LYS A 40 -11.09 -19.02 18.81
N ILE A 41 -11.81 -18.35 19.72
CA ILE A 41 -11.23 -17.88 20.98
C ILE A 41 -10.68 -19.07 21.75
N GLY A 42 -9.43 -18.96 22.19
CA GLY A 42 -8.68 -19.99 22.90
C GLY A 42 -7.73 -20.81 22.03
N ASP A 43 -7.84 -20.75 20.70
CA ASP A 43 -6.96 -21.47 19.79
C ASP A 43 -5.49 -21.01 19.92
N GLN A 44 -4.58 -21.98 19.91
CA GLN A 44 -3.15 -21.75 19.78
C GLN A 44 -2.81 -21.57 18.30
N ILE A 45 -2.10 -20.50 17.96
CA ILE A 45 -1.82 -20.07 16.61
C ILE A 45 -0.32 -20.10 16.35
N LEU A 46 0.05 -20.65 15.22
CA LEU A 46 1.42 -20.54 14.71
C LEU A 46 1.60 -19.26 13.87
N GLN A 47 2.81 -18.73 13.86
CA GLN A 47 3.17 -17.63 12.95
C GLN A 47 2.96 -18.10 11.51
N TYR A 48 2.38 -17.23 10.68
CA TYR A 48 2.03 -17.46 9.26
C TYR A 48 0.80 -18.36 9.04
N GLN A 49 0.16 -18.87 10.08
CA GLN A 49 -1.11 -19.56 9.94
C GLN A 49 -2.20 -18.63 9.39
N VAL A 50 -3.03 -19.14 8.48
CA VAL A 50 -4.22 -18.40 7.99
C VAL A 50 -5.21 -18.22 9.13
N LEU A 51 -5.66 -17.00 9.36
CA LEU A 51 -6.61 -16.64 10.41
C LEU A 51 -8.00 -16.35 9.86
N ALA A 52 -8.08 -15.79 8.66
CA ALA A 52 -9.33 -15.42 8.04
C ALA A 52 -9.21 -15.38 6.51
N GLU A 53 -10.31 -15.68 5.81
CA GLU A 53 -10.40 -15.60 4.36
C GLU A 53 -11.79 -15.14 3.91
N ASP A 54 -11.90 -14.68 2.65
CA ASP A 54 -13.16 -14.37 1.99
C ASP A 54 -13.70 -15.64 1.31
N VAL A 55 -14.62 -16.32 2.00
CA VAL A 55 -15.17 -17.60 1.52
C VAL A 55 -16.20 -17.40 0.40
N GLU A 56 -16.96 -16.28 0.45
CA GLU A 56 -18.11 -16.09 -0.46
C GLU A 56 -17.69 -15.50 -1.80
N HIS A 57 -16.86 -14.46 -1.79
CA HIS A 57 -16.61 -13.68 -3.00
C HIS A 57 -15.18 -13.79 -3.52
N GLN A 58 -14.23 -14.23 -2.70
CA GLN A 58 -12.80 -14.32 -3.01
C GLN A 58 -12.17 -12.98 -3.49
N PHE A 59 -12.79 -11.86 -3.13
CA PHE A 59 -12.35 -10.50 -3.48
C PHE A 59 -11.45 -9.86 -2.42
N ALA A 60 -11.02 -10.63 -1.44
CA ALA A 60 -10.07 -10.16 -0.43
C ALA A 60 -8.89 -11.13 -0.29
N ALA A 61 -7.73 -10.58 0.03
CA ALA A 61 -6.55 -11.38 0.33
C ALA A 61 -6.67 -12.03 1.69
N LYS A 62 -6.27 -13.31 1.82
CA LYS A 62 -6.18 -14.03 3.09
C LYS A 62 -5.39 -13.24 4.12
N ILE A 63 -5.77 -13.38 5.37
CA ILE A 63 -5.05 -12.80 6.51
C ILE A 63 -4.34 -13.91 7.28
N HIS A 64 -3.04 -13.69 7.53
CA HIS A 64 -2.18 -14.61 8.24
C HIS A 64 -1.74 -14.02 9.58
N SER A 65 -1.41 -14.88 10.52
CA SER A 65 -0.86 -14.45 11.79
C SER A 65 0.57 -13.90 11.62
N PRO A 66 0.86 -12.71 12.14
CA PRO A 66 2.22 -12.16 12.15
C PRO A 66 3.11 -12.76 13.26
N VAL A 67 2.54 -13.48 14.21
CA VAL A 67 3.21 -14.06 15.39
C VAL A 67 2.62 -15.42 15.75
N SER A 68 3.31 -16.22 16.57
CA SER A 68 2.70 -17.32 17.31
C SER A 68 2.05 -16.80 18.59
N GLY A 69 1.06 -17.52 19.11
CA GLY A 69 0.35 -17.11 20.31
C GLY A 69 -1.05 -17.68 20.43
N LYS A 70 -1.94 -16.96 21.08
CA LYS A 70 -3.30 -17.42 21.39
C LYS A 70 -4.34 -16.41 20.96
N VAL A 71 -5.45 -16.88 20.39
CA VAL A 71 -6.63 -16.06 20.12
C VAL A 71 -7.32 -15.72 21.42
N ILE A 72 -7.38 -14.45 21.78
CA ILE A 72 -7.98 -13.98 23.05
C ILE A 72 -9.35 -13.35 22.88
N ALA A 73 -9.65 -12.80 21.67
CA ALA A 73 -10.97 -12.25 21.34
C ALA A 73 -11.21 -12.27 19.84
N ILE A 74 -12.47 -12.31 19.43
CA ILE A 74 -12.93 -12.11 18.05
C ILE A 74 -14.16 -11.22 18.12
N ASP A 75 -14.14 -10.10 17.42
CA ASP A 75 -15.30 -9.21 17.23
C ASP A 75 -15.60 -9.03 15.74
N GLU A 76 -16.54 -8.16 15.38
CA GLU A 76 -16.93 -7.90 13.98
C GLU A 76 -15.80 -7.34 13.10
N HIS A 77 -14.75 -6.78 13.72
CA HIS A 77 -13.71 -6.05 13.01
C HIS A 77 -12.34 -6.69 13.12
N TYR A 78 -12.09 -7.43 14.21
CA TYR A 78 -10.74 -7.89 14.54
C TYR A 78 -10.70 -9.29 15.18
N ILE A 79 -9.60 -10.00 14.90
CA ILE A 79 -9.12 -11.10 15.72
C ILE A 79 -8.01 -10.56 16.62
N SER A 80 -8.16 -10.65 17.93
CA SER A 80 -7.13 -10.25 18.89
C SER A 80 -6.25 -11.44 19.24
N LEU A 81 -4.94 -11.31 19.05
CA LEU A 81 -3.93 -12.33 19.32
C LEU A 81 -3.02 -11.89 20.46
N GLU A 82 -2.87 -12.70 21.48
CA GLU A 82 -1.82 -12.58 22.49
C GLU A 82 -0.55 -13.25 21.95
N ASN A 83 0.55 -12.50 21.88
CA ASN A 83 1.84 -12.97 21.38
C ASN A 83 2.56 -13.77 22.46
N ASP A 84 2.97 -15.00 22.18
CA ASP A 84 3.76 -15.84 23.09
C ASP A 84 5.27 -15.62 22.99
N PHE A 85 5.72 -14.78 22.01
CA PHE A 85 7.11 -14.47 21.71
C PHE A 85 7.99 -15.68 21.33
N GLN A 86 7.39 -16.85 21.05
CA GLN A 86 8.11 -18.07 20.68
C GLN A 86 8.45 -18.10 19.19
N GLN A 87 7.69 -17.34 18.36
CA GLN A 87 7.86 -17.28 16.90
C GLN A 87 7.81 -18.66 16.23
N GLN A 88 7.02 -19.59 16.77
CA GLN A 88 6.80 -20.90 16.17
C GLN A 88 6.04 -20.74 14.86
N LYS A 89 6.63 -21.21 13.76
CA LYS A 89 6.08 -21.05 12.41
C LYS A 89 5.33 -22.29 11.97
N ILE A 90 4.30 -22.07 11.13
CA ILE A 90 3.73 -23.16 10.35
C ILE A 90 4.79 -23.69 9.39
N SER A 91 4.81 -25.02 9.18
CA SER A 91 5.63 -25.60 8.10
C SER A 91 5.00 -25.24 6.75
N THR A 92 5.73 -24.60 5.88
CA THR A 92 5.33 -24.31 4.49
C THR A 92 6.01 -25.29 3.55
N GLU A 93 5.34 -25.64 2.46
CA GLU A 93 5.98 -26.40 1.38
C GLU A 93 6.89 -25.46 0.58
N ILE A 94 8.07 -25.95 0.21
CA ILE A 94 9.04 -25.16 -0.58
C ILE A 94 8.46 -24.84 -1.96
N ILE A 95 8.43 -23.57 -2.31
CA ILE A 95 8.02 -23.12 -3.64
C ILE A 95 9.21 -23.25 -4.59
N GLU A 96 9.14 -24.18 -5.53
CA GLU A 96 10.15 -24.28 -6.58
C GLU A 96 9.97 -23.16 -7.61
N SER A 97 10.68 -22.05 -7.40
CA SER A 97 10.54 -20.84 -8.22
C SER A 97 11.01 -20.98 -9.68
N GLN A 98 11.71 -22.07 -10.01
CA GLN A 98 12.34 -22.26 -11.33
C GLN A 98 11.35 -22.71 -12.44
N GLN A 99 10.15 -23.16 -12.09
CA GLN A 99 9.11 -23.60 -13.04
C GLN A 99 7.75 -22.96 -12.74
N LEU A 100 7.75 -21.72 -12.25
CA LEU A 100 6.55 -21.03 -11.88
C LEU A 100 5.80 -20.54 -13.13
N ASP A 101 4.73 -21.22 -13.51
CA ASP A 101 3.78 -20.74 -14.52
C ASP A 101 2.79 -19.73 -13.92
N LEU A 102 1.95 -19.14 -14.75
CA LEU A 102 0.98 -18.13 -14.33
C LEU A 102 -0.01 -18.66 -13.29
N GLU A 103 -0.50 -19.89 -13.44
CA GLU A 103 -1.51 -20.47 -12.55
C GLU A 103 -0.91 -20.68 -11.15
N HIS A 104 0.25 -21.31 -11.05
CA HIS A 104 0.95 -21.50 -9.78
C HIS A 104 1.34 -20.16 -9.14
N PHE A 105 1.80 -19.19 -9.94
CA PHE A 105 2.11 -17.85 -9.43
C PHE A 105 0.89 -17.17 -8.81
N VAL A 106 -0.26 -17.17 -9.51
CA VAL A 106 -1.52 -16.60 -9.01
C VAL A 106 -1.98 -17.33 -7.74
N GLN A 107 -1.81 -18.66 -7.67
CA GLN A 107 -2.14 -19.44 -6.48
C GLN A 107 -1.25 -19.06 -5.29
N VAL A 108 0.07 -18.89 -5.49
CA VAL A 108 0.99 -18.39 -4.45
C VAL A 108 0.55 -17.03 -3.94
N LEU A 109 0.22 -16.08 -4.82
CA LEU A 109 -0.26 -14.76 -4.40
C LEU A 109 -1.50 -14.85 -3.52
N LYS A 110 -2.44 -15.76 -3.85
CA LYS A 110 -3.66 -16.01 -3.09
C LYS A 110 -3.35 -16.63 -1.73
N ASP A 111 -2.53 -17.68 -1.71
CA ASP A 111 -2.25 -18.43 -0.48
C ASP A 111 -1.39 -17.65 0.50
N PHE A 112 -0.49 -16.79 0.02
CA PHE A 112 0.32 -15.90 0.86
C PHE A 112 -0.38 -14.56 1.16
N GLY A 113 -1.64 -14.39 0.75
CA GLY A 113 -2.46 -13.23 1.07
C GLY A 113 -1.88 -11.91 0.55
N ILE A 114 -1.27 -11.92 -0.66
CA ILE A 114 -0.68 -10.71 -1.22
C ILE A 114 -1.77 -9.75 -1.69
N ALA A 115 -1.74 -8.54 -1.15
CA ALA A 115 -2.63 -7.44 -1.52
C ALA A 115 -1.83 -6.23 -1.98
N GLY A 116 -2.48 -5.30 -2.66
CA GLY A 116 -1.87 -4.04 -3.09
C GLY A 116 -1.49 -3.15 -1.91
N ILE A 117 -0.20 -3.02 -1.65
CA ILE A 117 0.35 -2.25 -0.50
C ILE A 117 0.31 -0.73 -0.73
N GLY A 118 0.03 -0.28 -1.94
CA GLY A 118 -0.10 1.15 -2.28
C GLY A 118 -1.37 1.86 -1.75
N GLY A 119 -2.11 1.27 -0.82
CA GLY A 119 -3.26 1.87 -0.12
C GLY A 119 -4.59 1.18 -0.38
N ALA A 120 -4.87 0.73 -1.60
CA ALA A 120 -6.17 0.18 -1.99
C ALA A 120 -6.44 -1.26 -1.48
N GLU A 121 -5.41 -2.00 -1.08
CA GLU A 121 -5.49 -3.41 -0.63
C GLU A 121 -6.15 -4.37 -1.63
N PHE A 122 -6.16 -4.02 -2.94
CA PHE A 122 -6.75 -4.88 -3.97
C PHE A 122 -6.00 -6.24 -4.01
N PRO A 123 -6.72 -7.39 -4.05
CA PRO A 123 -6.09 -8.70 -4.09
C PRO A 123 -5.19 -8.88 -5.30
N THR A 124 -3.92 -9.15 -5.07
CA THR A 124 -2.92 -9.17 -6.14
C THR A 124 -3.10 -10.38 -7.05
N ASN A 125 -3.56 -11.52 -6.54
CA ASN A 125 -3.89 -12.69 -7.34
C ASN A 125 -4.96 -12.39 -8.42
N ILE A 126 -5.95 -11.54 -8.12
CA ILE A 126 -6.97 -11.12 -9.09
C ILE A 126 -6.36 -10.20 -10.14
N LYS A 127 -5.52 -9.25 -9.70
CA LYS A 127 -4.83 -8.31 -10.60
C LYS A 127 -3.95 -9.04 -11.63
N TYR A 128 -3.26 -10.08 -11.22
CA TYR A 128 -2.32 -10.83 -12.05
C TYR A 128 -2.95 -12.01 -12.80
N LYS A 129 -4.23 -12.33 -12.56
CA LYS A 129 -4.97 -13.32 -13.35
C LYS A 129 -5.34 -12.73 -14.73
N VAL A 130 -4.39 -12.74 -15.65
CA VAL A 130 -4.46 -12.06 -16.96
C VAL A 130 -4.55 -13.06 -18.11
N GLU A 131 -5.39 -14.07 -18.00
CA GLU A 131 -5.56 -15.13 -19.00
C GLU A 131 -5.56 -14.58 -20.44
N GLU A 132 -4.69 -15.13 -21.31
CA GLU A 132 -4.55 -14.81 -22.75
C GLU A 132 -4.35 -13.32 -23.10
N ARG A 133 -3.93 -12.47 -22.17
CA ARG A 133 -3.73 -11.05 -22.42
C ARG A 133 -2.28 -10.78 -22.79
N ASN A 134 -2.10 -10.04 -23.88
CA ASN A 134 -0.77 -9.51 -24.22
C ASN A 134 -0.43 -8.33 -23.31
N ILE A 135 0.55 -8.51 -22.42
CA ILE A 135 1.03 -7.45 -21.54
C ILE A 135 2.08 -6.62 -22.28
N LYS A 136 1.71 -5.40 -22.63
CA LYS A 136 2.62 -4.43 -23.26
C LYS A 136 3.63 -3.87 -22.29
N SER A 137 3.16 -3.48 -21.10
CA SER A 137 4.04 -2.83 -20.13
C SER A 137 3.82 -3.38 -18.73
N LEU A 138 4.91 -3.80 -18.08
CA LEU A 138 4.99 -4.03 -16.65
C LEU A 138 5.47 -2.74 -15.98
N LEU A 139 4.57 -2.09 -15.26
CA LEU A 139 4.78 -0.77 -14.65
C LEU A 139 4.97 -0.91 -13.14
N ILE A 140 6.18 -0.69 -12.67
CA ILE A 140 6.53 -0.72 -11.23
C ILE A 140 6.41 0.70 -10.69
N ASN A 141 5.41 0.90 -9.85
CA ASN A 141 5.08 2.20 -9.28
C ASN A 141 5.88 2.46 -8.01
N GLY A 142 6.91 3.29 -8.11
CA GLY A 142 7.67 3.85 -7.00
C GLY A 142 7.36 5.33 -6.76
N ILE A 143 6.19 5.80 -7.22
CA ILE A 143 5.73 7.18 -7.02
C ILE A 143 4.96 7.24 -5.71
N GLU A 144 5.58 7.82 -4.72
CA GLU A 144 5.01 8.02 -3.38
C GLU A 144 4.62 9.50 -3.22
N CYS A 145 3.54 9.93 -3.92
CA CYS A 145 3.19 11.34 -4.07
C CYS A 145 2.63 12.01 -2.79
N GLU A 146 2.26 11.24 -1.77
CA GLU A 146 1.84 11.76 -0.47
C GLU A 146 2.99 12.47 0.25
N PRO A 147 2.79 13.69 0.79
CA PRO A 147 3.78 14.35 1.63
C PRO A 147 4.18 13.50 2.83
N TYR A 148 5.38 13.72 3.36
CA TYR A 148 6.01 13.04 4.50
C TYR A 148 6.36 11.57 4.25
N LEU A 149 5.64 10.83 3.40
CA LEU A 149 5.85 9.39 3.22
C LEU A 149 7.13 9.11 2.43
N THR A 150 7.90 8.13 2.89
CA THR A 150 9.16 7.65 2.28
C THR A 150 9.34 6.14 2.40
N SER A 151 8.28 5.40 2.70
CA SER A 151 8.30 3.94 2.81
C SER A 151 8.68 3.28 1.50
N ASP A 152 8.09 3.71 0.38
CA ASP A 152 8.40 3.19 -0.95
C ASP A 152 9.81 3.61 -1.40
N TYR A 153 10.23 4.85 -1.08
CA TYR A 153 11.62 5.27 -1.28
C TYR A 153 12.60 4.38 -0.53
N ALA A 154 12.32 4.07 0.75
CA ALA A 154 13.19 3.22 1.58
C ALA A 154 13.24 1.78 1.03
N VAL A 155 12.12 1.23 0.58
CA VAL A 155 12.05 -0.08 -0.09
C VAL A 155 12.91 -0.07 -1.36
N MET A 156 12.74 0.91 -2.24
CA MET A 156 13.54 1.03 -3.47
C MET A 156 15.03 1.13 -3.18
N ARG A 157 15.43 1.87 -2.14
CA ARG A 157 16.83 2.08 -1.78
C ARG A 157 17.48 0.88 -1.10
N HIS A 158 16.76 0.22 -0.17
CA HIS A 158 17.35 -0.79 0.70
C HIS A 158 17.01 -2.23 0.32
N LYS A 159 16.05 -2.43 -0.59
CA LYS A 159 15.60 -3.75 -1.04
C LYS A 159 15.69 -3.92 -2.56
N THR A 160 16.52 -3.13 -3.24
CA THR A 160 16.66 -3.10 -4.71
C THR A 160 16.86 -4.48 -5.33
N GLU A 161 17.76 -5.30 -4.81
CA GLU A 161 18.04 -6.65 -5.33
C GLU A 161 16.81 -7.57 -5.19
N LYS A 162 16.04 -7.44 -4.10
CA LYS A 162 14.80 -8.18 -3.93
C LYS A 162 13.75 -7.77 -4.97
N LEU A 163 13.62 -6.46 -5.22
CA LEU A 163 12.73 -5.93 -6.26
C LEU A 163 13.12 -6.46 -7.65
N LEU A 164 14.40 -6.41 -8.01
CA LEU A 164 14.89 -6.87 -9.31
C LEU A 164 14.70 -8.38 -9.51
N LYS A 165 14.89 -9.20 -8.48
CA LYS A 165 14.61 -10.64 -8.54
C LYS A 165 13.14 -10.92 -8.80
N THR A 166 12.25 -10.20 -8.11
CA THR A 166 10.79 -10.33 -8.35
C THR A 166 10.42 -9.87 -9.76
N ILE A 167 10.96 -8.73 -10.21
CA ILE A 167 10.72 -8.24 -11.57
C ILE A 167 11.19 -9.26 -12.62
N ALA A 168 12.28 -9.98 -12.35
CA ALA A 168 12.75 -11.06 -13.24
C ALA A 168 11.72 -12.21 -13.35
N VAL A 169 11.12 -12.61 -12.22
CA VAL A 169 10.03 -13.61 -12.23
C VAL A 169 8.80 -13.08 -12.99
N LEU A 170 8.40 -11.84 -12.74
CA LEU A 170 7.27 -11.23 -13.44
C LEU A 170 7.55 -11.10 -14.95
N ASN A 171 8.79 -10.76 -15.33
CA ASN A 171 9.20 -10.74 -16.73
C ASN A 171 9.12 -12.11 -17.40
N GLN A 172 9.51 -13.17 -16.71
CA GLN A 172 9.43 -14.55 -17.21
C GLN A 172 7.99 -15.02 -17.39
N ILE A 173 7.08 -14.67 -16.46
CA ILE A 173 5.68 -15.11 -16.48
C ILE A 173 4.85 -14.34 -17.52
N PHE A 174 5.06 -13.02 -17.63
CA PHE A 174 4.18 -12.13 -18.41
C PHE A 174 4.78 -11.70 -19.74
N GLU A 175 6.08 -11.90 -19.97
CA GLU A 175 6.81 -11.54 -21.20
C GLU A 175 6.41 -10.16 -21.74
N PRO A 176 6.44 -9.08 -20.90
CA PRO A 176 5.99 -7.76 -21.33
C PRO A 176 6.93 -7.18 -22.39
N GLU A 177 6.39 -6.36 -23.30
CA GLU A 177 7.19 -5.65 -24.32
C GLU A 177 8.16 -4.65 -23.68
N GLU A 178 7.78 -4.05 -22.53
CA GLU A 178 8.66 -3.17 -21.75
C GLU A 178 8.43 -3.31 -20.24
N ILE A 179 9.48 -3.01 -19.46
CA ILE A 179 9.44 -2.91 -18.00
C ILE A 179 9.82 -1.48 -17.62
N VAL A 180 8.97 -0.81 -16.85
CA VAL A 180 9.22 0.56 -16.43
C VAL A 180 9.13 0.67 -14.91
N ILE A 181 10.16 1.27 -14.28
CA ILE A 181 10.09 1.68 -12.88
C ILE A 181 9.88 3.20 -12.85
N GLY A 182 8.75 3.65 -12.32
CA GLY A 182 8.46 5.06 -12.11
C GLY A 182 9.05 5.57 -10.81
N ILE A 183 9.73 6.71 -10.86
CA ILE A 183 10.36 7.35 -9.70
C ILE A 183 10.11 8.86 -9.78
N GLU A 184 9.84 9.51 -8.65
CA GLU A 184 9.72 10.97 -8.59
C GLU A 184 11.05 11.65 -8.90
N LYS A 185 11.02 12.75 -9.66
CA LYS A 185 12.23 13.55 -10.02
C LYS A 185 13.04 14.02 -8.81
N GLN A 186 12.38 14.26 -7.67
CA GLN A 186 13.07 14.63 -6.43
C GLN A 186 13.95 13.49 -5.86
N HIS A 187 13.76 12.26 -6.35
CA HIS A 187 14.49 11.05 -5.95
C HIS A 187 15.36 10.50 -7.09
N LYS A 188 15.83 11.39 -7.97
CA LYS A 188 16.66 11.03 -9.14
C LYS A 188 17.94 10.23 -8.80
N GLU A 189 18.42 10.30 -7.55
CA GLU A 189 19.53 9.48 -7.06
C GLU A 189 19.23 7.99 -7.08
N LEU A 190 17.95 7.59 -6.92
CA LEU A 190 17.53 6.19 -7.05
C LEU A 190 17.77 5.64 -8.47
N LYS A 191 17.65 6.48 -9.50
CA LYS A 191 17.95 6.07 -10.88
C LYS A 191 19.37 5.49 -10.97
N LYS A 192 20.37 6.25 -10.49
CA LYS A 192 21.77 5.80 -10.48
C LYS A 192 21.95 4.55 -9.61
N HIS A 193 21.20 4.44 -8.53
CA HIS A 193 21.24 3.29 -7.63
C HIS A 193 20.73 2.03 -8.34
N PHE A 194 19.58 2.09 -9.02
CA PHE A 194 19.06 0.99 -9.83
C PHE A 194 19.97 0.64 -11.01
N GLU A 195 20.46 1.63 -11.77
CA GLU A 195 21.37 1.41 -12.90
C GLU A 195 22.65 0.67 -12.50
N LYS A 196 23.13 0.89 -11.26
CA LYS A 196 24.25 0.11 -10.71
C LYS A 196 23.88 -1.36 -10.50
N SER A 197 22.69 -1.62 -9.95
CA SER A 197 22.19 -2.97 -9.66
C SER A 197 21.79 -3.73 -10.94
N PHE A 198 21.40 -3.04 -12.02
CA PHE A 198 21.08 -3.69 -13.31
C PHE A 198 22.23 -4.51 -13.88
N LYS A 199 23.48 -4.21 -13.53
CA LYS A 199 24.64 -5.00 -13.94
C LYS A 199 24.56 -6.45 -13.48
N ASN A 200 23.87 -6.72 -12.38
CA ASN A 200 23.65 -8.06 -11.85
C ASN A 200 22.47 -8.79 -12.53
N HIS A 201 21.70 -8.07 -13.36
CA HIS A 201 20.50 -8.55 -14.03
C HIS A 201 20.53 -8.23 -15.55
N PRO A 202 21.55 -8.70 -16.31
CA PRO A 202 21.77 -8.28 -17.70
C PRO A 202 20.63 -8.64 -18.66
N ASN A 203 19.78 -9.60 -18.28
CA ASN A 203 18.64 -10.05 -19.09
C ASN A 203 17.37 -9.22 -18.85
N LEU A 204 17.42 -8.23 -17.96
CA LEU A 204 16.29 -7.35 -17.67
C LEU A 204 16.45 -6.00 -18.37
N ALA A 205 15.67 -5.76 -19.41
CA ALA A 205 15.60 -4.47 -20.07
C ALA A 205 14.64 -3.53 -19.32
N ILE A 206 15.12 -2.87 -18.26
CA ILE A 206 14.31 -1.99 -17.41
C ILE A 206 14.58 -0.53 -17.75
N ARG A 207 13.52 0.23 -17.98
CA ARG A 207 13.58 1.69 -18.15
C ARG A 207 13.17 2.39 -16.84
N ILE A 208 14.02 3.28 -16.34
CA ILE A 208 13.65 4.19 -15.24
C ILE A 208 12.99 5.43 -15.83
N HIS A 209 11.75 5.69 -15.43
CA HIS A 209 11.00 6.87 -15.81
C HIS A 209 10.89 7.85 -14.64
N LEU A 210 11.42 9.07 -14.84
CA LEU A 210 11.38 10.13 -13.83
C LEU A 210 10.14 11.00 -14.05
N LEU A 211 9.21 10.98 -13.09
CA LEU A 211 7.96 11.72 -13.15
C LEU A 211 8.01 13.02 -12.33
N PRO A 212 7.21 14.04 -12.68
CA PRO A 212 7.07 15.26 -11.89
C PRO A 212 6.69 14.96 -10.44
N ASN A 213 7.11 15.85 -9.52
CA ASN A 213 6.69 15.78 -8.11
C ASN A 213 5.31 16.44 -7.97
N GLU A 214 4.29 15.75 -8.42
CA GLU A 214 2.93 16.23 -8.47
C GLU A 214 1.99 15.25 -7.78
N TYR A 215 0.90 15.77 -7.25
CA TYR A 215 -0.15 14.99 -6.63
C TYR A 215 -1.43 15.04 -7.49
N PRO A 216 -2.13 13.93 -7.75
CA PRO A 216 -1.92 12.55 -7.28
C PRO A 216 -1.18 11.65 -8.29
N GLN A 217 0.04 11.96 -8.66
CA GLN A 217 0.85 11.28 -9.70
C GLN A 217 1.05 9.78 -9.43
N GLY A 218 0.99 9.34 -8.14
CA GLY A 218 1.12 7.93 -7.73
C GLY A 218 -0.15 7.10 -7.92
N GLY A 219 -1.28 7.71 -8.28
CA GLY A 219 -2.49 6.98 -8.63
C GLY A 219 -2.28 6.09 -9.87
N GLU A 220 -2.87 4.89 -9.89
CA GLU A 220 -2.63 3.89 -10.93
C GLU A 220 -2.90 4.43 -12.35
N LEU A 221 -4.05 5.07 -12.56
CA LEU A 221 -4.42 5.63 -13.86
C LEU A 221 -3.54 6.83 -14.27
N GLN A 222 -3.22 7.70 -13.32
CA GLN A 222 -2.32 8.84 -13.52
C GLN A 222 -0.91 8.38 -13.86
N PHE A 223 -0.44 7.32 -13.19
CA PHE A 223 0.86 6.72 -13.47
C PHE A 223 0.91 6.14 -14.88
N ILE A 224 -0.10 5.34 -15.30
CA ILE A 224 -0.21 4.81 -16.66
C ILE A 224 -0.18 5.95 -17.68
N LYS A 225 -1.04 6.96 -17.51
CA LYS A 225 -1.09 8.13 -18.41
C LYS A 225 0.27 8.81 -18.54
N SER A 226 0.96 9.02 -17.42
CA SER A 226 2.25 9.73 -17.42
C SER A 226 3.39 8.94 -18.06
N VAL A 227 3.37 7.61 -17.98
CA VAL A 227 4.39 6.75 -18.58
C VAL A 227 4.11 6.49 -20.05
N THR A 228 2.84 6.29 -20.43
CA THR A 228 2.44 5.79 -21.75
C THR A 228 1.75 6.83 -22.62
N ASN A 229 1.38 7.97 -22.06
CA ASN A 229 0.54 9.02 -22.67
C ASN A 229 -0.85 8.49 -23.11
N LYS A 230 -1.35 7.43 -22.49
CA LYS A 230 -2.67 6.85 -22.76
C LYS A 230 -3.57 6.94 -21.53
N GLU A 231 -4.83 7.25 -21.74
CA GLU A 231 -5.86 7.28 -20.70
C GLU A 231 -6.58 5.95 -20.66
N ILE A 232 -6.79 5.45 -19.46
CA ILE A 232 -7.61 4.28 -19.17
C ILE A 232 -8.90 4.75 -18.50
N PRO A 233 -10.08 4.37 -19.00
CA PRO A 233 -11.34 4.78 -18.37
C PRO A 233 -11.43 4.30 -16.93
N LYS A 234 -11.98 5.14 -16.04
CA LYS A 234 -12.23 4.78 -14.65
C LYS A 234 -13.10 3.53 -14.57
N GLY A 235 -12.79 2.64 -13.62
CA GLY A 235 -13.49 1.36 -13.46
C GLY A 235 -13.03 0.25 -14.39
N SER A 236 -12.20 0.57 -15.40
CA SER A 236 -11.59 -0.44 -16.26
C SER A 236 -10.42 -1.12 -15.58
N ILE A 237 -10.16 -2.36 -15.95
CA ILE A 237 -8.99 -3.12 -15.49
C ILE A 237 -7.82 -2.80 -16.44
N PRO A 238 -6.72 -2.18 -15.97
CA PRO A 238 -5.59 -1.79 -16.81
C PRO A 238 -4.98 -2.94 -17.62
N ALA A 239 -5.01 -4.16 -17.11
CA ALA A 239 -4.53 -5.35 -17.79
C ALA A 239 -5.27 -5.63 -19.12
N ASN A 240 -6.55 -5.21 -19.24
CA ASN A 240 -7.31 -5.32 -20.50
C ASN A 240 -6.75 -4.43 -21.62
N TYR A 241 -5.95 -3.44 -21.25
CA TYR A 241 -5.27 -2.50 -22.15
C TYR A 241 -3.79 -2.83 -22.33
N GLY A 242 -3.32 -3.92 -21.70
CA GLY A 242 -1.94 -4.38 -21.74
C GLY A 242 -1.05 -3.79 -20.66
N TYR A 243 -1.60 -3.23 -19.57
CA TYR A 243 -0.81 -2.63 -18.50
C TYR A 243 -0.97 -3.38 -17.18
N LEU A 244 0.13 -3.92 -16.66
CA LEU A 244 0.22 -4.43 -15.31
C LEU A 244 0.95 -3.41 -14.42
N VAL A 245 0.26 -2.89 -13.41
CA VAL A 245 0.85 -1.92 -12.47
C VAL A 245 1.02 -2.54 -11.11
N SER A 246 2.20 -2.44 -10.53
CA SER A 246 2.47 -2.90 -9.17
C SER A 246 3.24 -1.87 -8.36
N ASN A 247 2.80 -1.59 -7.13
CA ASN A 247 3.56 -0.77 -6.20
C ASN A 247 4.82 -1.51 -5.73
N VAL A 248 5.92 -0.80 -5.48
CA VAL A 248 7.20 -1.39 -5.04
C VAL A 248 7.08 -2.19 -3.74
N GLY A 249 6.22 -1.79 -2.80
CA GLY A 249 5.94 -2.55 -1.59
C GLY A 249 5.25 -3.88 -1.90
N THR A 250 4.32 -3.91 -2.87
CA THR A 250 3.69 -5.15 -3.34
C THR A 250 4.71 -6.07 -4.00
N VAL A 251 5.62 -5.53 -4.83
CA VAL A 251 6.71 -6.29 -5.44
C VAL A 251 7.63 -6.90 -4.37
N LEU A 252 7.90 -6.17 -3.28
CA LEU A 252 8.65 -6.72 -2.14
C LEU A 252 7.87 -7.83 -1.42
N ALA A 253 6.56 -7.68 -1.21
CA ALA A 253 5.74 -8.73 -0.59
C ALA A 253 5.69 -10.00 -1.45
N ILE A 254 5.65 -9.88 -2.77
CA ILE A 254 5.78 -11.01 -3.70
C ILE A 254 7.15 -11.68 -3.54
N TYR A 255 8.24 -10.91 -3.39
CA TYR A 255 9.56 -11.46 -3.10
C TYR A 255 9.54 -12.32 -1.83
N GLU A 256 9.00 -11.77 -0.74
CA GLU A 256 8.98 -12.48 0.54
C GLU A 256 8.16 -13.78 0.45
N ALA A 257 7.07 -13.80 -0.31
CA ALA A 257 6.29 -15.00 -0.55
C ALA A 257 7.05 -16.04 -1.37
N LEU A 258 7.65 -15.64 -2.51
CA LEU A 258 8.28 -16.56 -3.45
C LEU A 258 9.63 -17.12 -2.98
N PHE A 259 10.43 -16.32 -2.28
CA PHE A 259 11.81 -16.67 -1.96
C PHE A 259 12.06 -16.95 -0.47
N ASN A 260 11.16 -16.48 0.40
CA ASN A 260 11.29 -16.63 1.84
C ASN A 260 10.12 -17.34 2.50
N GLU A 261 9.07 -17.70 1.72
CA GLU A 261 7.84 -18.35 2.19
C GLU A 261 7.15 -17.54 3.32
N ILE A 262 7.24 -16.22 3.23
CA ILE A 262 6.64 -15.30 4.20
C ILE A 262 5.36 -14.70 3.62
N PRO A 263 4.19 -14.95 4.20
CA PRO A 263 2.95 -14.31 3.78
C PRO A 263 2.96 -12.82 4.11
N SER A 264 2.03 -12.08 3.51
CA SER A 264 1.91 -10.62 3.69
C SER A 264 1.47 -10.27 5.12
N THR A 265 2.37 -10.46 6.07
CA THR A 265 2.17 -10.22 7.52
C THR A 265 2.90 -9.01 8.04
N GLU A 266 3.67 -8.32 7.21
CA GLU A 266 4.42 -7.13 7.59
C GLU A 266 4.51 -6.14 6.43
N ARG A 267 4.81 -4.89 6.74
CA ARG A 267 5.08 -3.85 5.75
C ARG A 267 6.04 -2.80 6.28
N VAL A 268 6.60 -1.99 5.38
CA VAL A 268 7.33 -0.77 5.74
C VAL A 268 6.35 0.39 5.80
N ILE A 269 6.39 1.17 6.89
CA ILE A 269 5.64 2.41 7.06
C ILE A 269 6.58 3.56 7.36
N THR A 270 6.15 4.79 7.05
CA THR A 270 6.84 6.01 7.49
C THR A 270 6.20 6.55 8.75
N ILE A 271 6.99 6.82 9.79
CA ILE A 271 6.55 7.58 10.95
C ILE A 271 7.16 8.98 10.85
N SER A 272 6.31 10.01 10.82
CA SER A 272 6.74 11.39 10.58
C SER A 272 5.68 12.40 11.07
N GLY A 273 5.88 13.67 10.76
CA GLY A 273 4.95 14.75 11.09
C GLY A 273 5.68 15.98 11.62
N ASN A 274 4.93 16.93 12.17
CA ASN A 274 5.46 18.14 12.78
C ASN A 274 5.34 18.16 14.32
N ALA A 275 4.71 17.13 14.90
CA ALA A 275 4.54 16.98 16.35
C ALA A 275 5.55 16.01 16.97
N VAL A 276 6.40 15.32 16.17
CA VAL A 276 7.31 14.29 16.66
C VAL A 276 8.74 14.51 16.20
N ASN A 277 9.69 14.05 17.02
CA ASN A 277 11.11 14.06 16.71
C ASN A 277 11.64 12.68 16.31
N THR A 278 11.04 11.60 16.82
CA THR A 278 11.37 10.22 16.46
C THR A 278 10.66 9.89 15.15
N ILE A 279 11.39 10.02 14.04
CA ILE A 279 10.90 9.86 12.68
C ILE A 279 11.76 8.85 11.95
N GLY A 280 11.16 8.14 10.97
CA GLY A 280 11.90 7.16 10.17
C GLY A 280 10.98 6.25 9.36
N ASN A 281 11.60 5.23 8.76
CA ASN A 281 10.90 4.15 8.09
C ASN A 281 11.05 2.88 8.93
N TYR A 282 9.94 2.23 9.22
CA TYR A 282 9.90 1.08 10.13
C TYR A 282 9.23 -0.11 9.47
N ARG A 283 9.81 -1.30 9.65
CA ARG A 283 9.14 -2.55 9.35
C ARG A 283 8.21 -2.89 10.51
N VAL A 284 6.93 -3.03 10.21
CA VAL A 284 5.87 -3.23 11.20
C VAL A 284 5.02 -4.44 10.81
N LYS A 285 4.72 -5.30 11.76
CA LYS A 285 3.80 -6.42 11.59
C LYS A 285 2.36 -5.92 11.47
N ILE A 286 1.59 -6.53 10.57
CA ILE A 286 0.16 -6.24 10.40
C ILE A 286 -0.58 -6.61 11.69
N GLY A 287 -1.50 -5.76 12.11
CA GLY A 287 -2.21 -5.92 13.38
C GLY A 287 -1.54 -5.24 14.58
N THR A 288 -0.33 -4.68 14.42
CA THR A 288 0.31 -3.90 15.50
C THR A 288 -0.56 -2.69 15.86
N PRO A 289 -1.00 -2.53 17.13
CA PRO A 289 -1.75 -1.36 17.57
C PRO A 289 -0.88 -0.10 17.52
N ILE A 290 -1.46 1.04 17.14
CA ILE A 290 -0.77 2.33 17.12
C ILE A 290 -0.22 2.67 18.51
N ARG A 291 -0.96 2.40 19.58
CA ARG A 291 -0.50 2.56 20.98
C ARG A 291 0.84 1.89 21.25
N HIS A 292 1.06 0.69 20.72
CA HIS A 292 2.34 -0.02 20.89
C HIS A 292 3.48 0.73 20.18
N ILE A 293 3.25 1.22 18.95
CA ILE A 293 4.25 1.98 18.18
C ILE A 293 4.65 3.26 18.93
N LEU A 294 3.65 4.00 19.43
CA LEU A 294 3.90 5.24 20.18
C LEU A 294 4.72 4.97 21.45
N LYS A 295 4.35 3.92 22.18
CA LYS A 295 5.08 3.51 23.41
C LYS A 295 6.52 3.09 23.10
N GLU A 296 6.75 2.25 22.10
CA GLU A 296 8.07 1.73 21.73
C GLU A 296 9.00 2.86 21.27
N LEU A 297 8.47 3.87 20.59
CA LEU A 297 9.22 5.01 20.10
C LEU A 297 9.26 6.19 21.09
N ASN A 298 8.69 6.04 22.29
CA ASN A 298 8.60 7.08 23.32
C ASN A 298 7.96 8.38 22.77
N ILE A 299 6.88 8.23 22.01
CA ILE A 299 6.13 9.34 21.43
C ILE A 299 4.93 9.64 22.32
N ASP A 300 4.87 10.87 22.84
CA ASP A 300 3.69 11.39 23.51
C ASP A 300 2.65 11.81 22.47
N ALA A 301 1.43 11.30 22.62
CA ALA A 301 0.30 11.57 21.74
C ALA A 301 -0.70 12.59 22.31
N GLU A 302 -0.43 13.17 23.50
CA GLU A 302 -1.31 14.16 24.09
C GLU A 302 -1.34 15.45 23.23
N GLY A 303 -2.52 15.89 22.86
CA GLY A 303 -2.67 17.10 22.04
C GLY A 303 -2.15 16.99 20.61
N VAL A 304 -2.05 15.78 20.08
CA VAL A 304 -1.56 15.48 18.73
C VAL A 304 -2.67 14.89 17.88
N ASP A 305 -2.81 15.38 16.64
CA ASP A 305 -3.65 14.75 15.63
C ASP A 305 -2.85 13.62 14.96
N ILE A 306 -3.38 12.40 15.00
CA ILE A 306 -2.74 11.21 14.43
C ILE A 306 -3.45 10.81 13.16
N VAL A 307 -2.70 10.62 12.07
CA VAL A 307 -3.22 10.20 10.76
C VAL A 307 -2.57 8.89 10.35
N LEU A 308 -3.36 7.88 10.07
CA LEU A 308 -2.92 6.61 9.48
C LEU A 308 -3.01 6.71 7.95
N GLY A 309 -1.85 6.70 7.29
CA GLY A 309 -1.70 6.98 5.86
C GLY A 309 -0.92 8.26 5.61
N GLY A 310 -1.10 8.85 4.42
CA GLY A 310 -0.57 10.17 4.09
C GLY A 310 -1.53 11.30 4.48
N PRO A 311 -1.12 12.57 4.40
CA PRO A 311 -1.95 13.69 4.81
C PRO A 311 -3.11 13.98 3.84
N MET A 312 -3.06 13.45 2.60
CA MET A 312 -4.10 13.69 1.58
C MET A 312 -5.21 12.64 1.63
N MET A 313 -4.85 11.35 1.73
CA MET A 313 -5.78 10.23 1.69
C MET A 313 -5.87 9.43 3.00
N GLY A 314 -5.04 9.76 3.98
CA GLY A 314 -5.04 9.10 5.29
C GLY A 314 -6.29 9.41 6.10
N LYS A 315 -6.47 8.64 7.16
CA LYS A 315 -7.62 8.78 8.08
C LYS A 315 -7.14 9.18 9.45
N GLU A 316 -7.84 10.10 10.07
CA GLU A 316 -7.62 10.48 11.47
C GLU A 316 -7.89 9.26 12.38
N VAL A 317 -7.02 9.06 13.34
CA VAL A 317 -7.06 7.95 14.30
C VAL A 317 -7.69 8.42 15.59
N ALA A 318 -8.92 7.96 15.87
CA ALA A 318 -9.61 8.24 17.12
C ALA A 318 -9.28 7.20 18.21
N ASP A 319 -9.03 5.95 17.82
CA ASP A 319 -8.70 4.82 18.72
C ASP A 319 -7.24 4.40 18.51
N LEU A 320 -6.42 4.58 19.53
CA LEU A 320 -5.01 4.19 19.52
C LEU A 320 -4.80 2.66 19.45
N ASP A 321 -5.82 1.87 19.72
CA ASP A 321 -5.79 0.43 19.54
C ASP A 321 -6.10 0.01 18.09
N SER A 322 -6.36 0.97 17.20
CA SER A 322 -6.43 0.73 15.76
C SER A 322 -5.13 0.14 15.24
N PRO A 323 -5.19 -0.97 14.45
CA PRO A 323 -3.99 -1.65 13.99
C PRO A 323 -3.43 -1.08 12.69
N ILE A 324 -2.14 -1.33 12.47
CA ILE A 324 -1.52 -1.21 11.15
C ILE A 324 -2.14 -2.27 10.22
N LYS A 325 -2.60 -1.82 9.03
CA LYS A 325 -3.18 -2.66 7.98
C LYS A 325 -2.22 -2.80 6.79
N LYS A 326 -2.51 -3.71 5.86
CA LYS A 326 -1.71 -3.89 4.63
C LYS A 326 -1.59 -2.59 3.82
N GLY A 327 -2.64 -1.76 3.77
CA GLY A 327 -2.68 -0.47 3.08
C GLY A 327 -2.06 0.71 3.83
N SER A 328 -1.66 0.56 5.09
CA SER A 328 -1.18 1.69 5.93
C SER A 328 0.22 2.16 5.52
N GLY A 329 0.35 3.20 4.68
CA GLY A 329 1.65 3.72 4.19
C GLY A 329 2.47 4.50 5.21
N GLY A 330 1.81 5.09 6.22
CA GLY A 330 2.47 5.88 7.25
C GLY A 330 1.63 6.09 8.49
N LEU A 331 2.29 6.58 9.53
CA LEU A 331 1.70 7.09 10.76
C LEU A 331 2.22 8.50 10.97
N LEU A 332 1.36 9.50 10.76
CA LEU A 332 1.73 10.90 10.81
C LEU A 332 1.14 11.57 12.05
N LEU A 333 1.98 12.35 12.72
CA LEU A 333 1.62 13.01 13.96
C LEU A 333 1.76 14.54 13.77
N PHE A 334 0.65 15.24 13.90
CA PHE A 334 0.58 16.66 13.68
C PHE A 334 0.21 17.40 14.97
N LYS A 335 0.78 18.60 15.14
CA LYS A 335 0.32 19.51 16.19
C LYS A 335 -1.14 19.83 15.94
N LYS A 336 -1.96 19.69 16.97
CA LYS A 336 -3.38 20.01 16.91
C LYS A 336 -3.60 21.42 16.38
N GLN A 337 -4.40 21.54 15.35
CA GLN A 337 -4.77 22.83 14.76
C GLN A 337 -6.26 23.09 14.99
N GLN A 338 -6.60 24.34 15.33
CA GLN A 338 -8.00 24.75 15.27
C GLN A 338 -8.42 24.78 13.79
N LYS A 339 -9.37 23.93 13.43
CA LYS A 339 -9.97 23.92 12.09
C LYS A 339 -11.10 24.96 12.08
N SER A 340 -10.98 26.02 11.27
CA SER A 340 -12.09 26.89 10.93
C SER A 340 -12.81 26.28 9.70
N ILE A 341 -14.12 26.16 9.78
CA ILE A 341 -14.95 25.77 8.64
C ILE A 341 -15.42 27.09 8.02
N GLU A 342 -14.97 27.34 6.81
CA GLU A 342 -15.33 28.56 6.05
C GLU A 342 -16.28 28.20 4.91
N ASN A 343 -17.16 29.11 4.56
CA ASN A 343 -18.04 28.92 3.42
C ASN A 343 -17.25 28.92 2.10
N CYS A 344 -17.73 28.16 1.13
CA CYS A 344 -17.13 28.14 -0.21
C CYS A 344 -17.26 29.53 -0.86
N ILE A 345 -16.14 30.09 -1.32
CA ILE A 345 -16.10 31.40 -2.01
C ILE A 345 -16.14 31.27 -3.54
N GLU A 346 -16.38 30.07 -4.07
CA GLU A 346 -16.47 29.76 -5.51
C GLU A 346 -15.24 30.16 -6.34
N CYS A 347 -14.04 30.09 -5.75
CA CYS A 347 -12.79 30.53 -6.42
C CYS A 347 -12.32 29.61 -7.56
N GLY A 348 -12.87 28.39 -7.71
CA GLY A 348 -12.55 27.47 -8.79
C GLY A 348 -11.27 26.62 -8.61
N TYR A 349 -10.44 26.85 -7.61
CA TYR A 349 -9.19 26.09 -7.41
C TYR A 349 -9.39 24.58 -7.32
N CYS A 350 -10.49 24.12 -6.74
CA CYS A 350 -10.81 22.70 -6.67
C CYS A 350 -11.04 22.08 -8.07
N VAL A 351 -11.52 22.87 -9.04
CA VAL A 351 -11.69 22.45 -10.45
C VAL A 351 -10.31 22.36 -11.13
N ASP A 352 -9.47 23.38 -10.95
CA ASP A 352 -8.14 23.44 -11.57
C ASP A 352 -7.23 22.30 -11.13
N VAL A 353 -7.32 21.87 -9.87
CA VAL A 353 -6.47 20.80 -9.33
C VAL A 353 -7.04 19.40 -9.54
N CYS A 354 -8.30 19.28 -9.97
CA CYS A 354 -8.95 17.98 -10.13
C CYS A 354 -8.34 17.16 -11.27
N PRO A 355 -7.71 16.00 -11.02
CA PRO A 355 -7.09 15.18 -12.07
C PRO A 355 -8.12 14.52 -12.99
N GLN A 356 -9.41 14.55 -12.63
CA GLN A 356 -10.54 14.04 -13.40
C GLN A 356 -11.36 15.15 -14.06
N HIS A 357 -10.92 16.40 -13.95
CA HIS A 357 -11.59 17.58 -14.51
C HIS A 357 -13.05 17.74 -14.05
N LEU A 358 -13.32 17.34 -12.81
CA LEU A 358 -14.64 17.48 -12.18
C LEU A 358 -14.82 18.87 -11.56
N MET A 359 -16.03 19.14 -11.10
CA MET A 359 -16.40 20.41 -10.43
C MET A 359 -16.73 20.16 -8.94
N PRO A 360 -15.72 19.96 -8.04
CA PRO A 360 -15.96 19.58 -6.65
C PRO A 360 -16.85 20.57 -5.87
N MET A 361 -16.83 21.86 -6.23
CA MET A 361 -17.72 22.85 -5.64
C MET A 361 -19.20 22.51 -5.85
N GLN A 362 -19.57 21.87 -6.96
CA GLN A 362 -20.94 21.42 -7.21
C GLN A 362 -21.32 20.21 -6.37
N PHE A 363 -20.35 19.38 -5.98
CA PHE A 363 -20.60 18.29 -5.04
C PHE A 363 -20.95 18.77 -3.66
N VAL A 364 -20.30 19.86 -3.20
CA VAL A 364 -20.65 20.50 -1.91
C VAL A 364 -22.08 21.05 -1.96
N LYS A 365 -22.44 21.76 -3.03
CA LYS A 365 -23.80 22.25 -3.24
C LYS A 365 -24.83 21.12 -3.33
N GLY A 366 -24.51 20.08 -4.11
CA GLY A 366 -25.37 18.91 -4.28
C GLY A 366 -25.61 18.18 -2.96
N HIS A 367 -24.61 18.06 -2.11
CA HIS A 367 -24.77 17.46 -0.79
C HIS A 367 -25.65 18.29 0.14
N GLN A 368 -25.58 19.61 0.06
CA GLN A 368 -26.31 20.55 0.95
C GLN A 368 -27.72 20.88 0.46
N GLU A 369 -27.93 21.01 -0.85
CA GLU A 369 -29.12 21.63 -1.44
C GLU A 369 -29.90 20.64 -2.35
N ASP A 370 -29.23 19.93 -3.27
CA ASP A 370 -29.88 19.08 -4.27
C ASP A 370 -28.99 17.90 -4.68
N GLN A 371 -29.33 16.72 -4.21
CA GLN A 371 -28.58 15.48 -4.52
C GLN A 371 -28.52 15.13 -6.02
N ASN A 372 -29.44 15.65 -6.85
CA ASN A 372 -29.40 15.42 -8.29
C ASN A 372 -28.16 16.06 -8.94
N LEU A 373 -27.60 17.12 -8.35
CA LEU A 373 -26.36 17.74 -8.80
C LEU A 373 -25.16 16.76 -8.74
N LEU A 374 -25.16 15.82 -7.81
CA LEU A 374 -24.06 14.85 -7.66
C LEU A 374 -23.90 13.99 -8.92
N SER A 375 -24.99 13.46 -9.46
CA SER A 375 -24.98 12.69 -10.70
C SER A 375 -24.82 13.58 -11.94
N GLN A 376 -25.46 14.76 -11.95
CA GLN A 376 -25.33 15.70 -13.07
C GLN A 376 -23.88 16.13 -13.31
N PHE A 377 -23.10 16.30 -12.24
CA PHE A 377 -21.67 16.66 -12.30
C PHE A 377 -20.73 15.47 -12.19
N ASN A 378 -21.21 14.25 -12.41
CA ASN A 378 -20.42 12.99 -12.49
C ASN A 378 -19.58 12.71 -11.23
N LEU A 379 -20.19 12.81 -10.03
CA LEU A 379 -19.49 12.48 -8.78
C LEU A 379 -18.91 11.06 -8.81
N ASP A 380 -19.57 10.12 -9.48
CA ASP A 380 -19.12 8.74 -9.68
C ASP A 380 -17.76 8.64 -10.40
N HIS A 381 -17.35 9.68 -11.13
CA HIS A 381 -16.02 9.78 -11.72
C HIS A 381 -14.93 10.27 -10.73
N CYS A 382 -15.31 10.70 -9.53
CA CYS A 382 -14.34 11.12 -8.51
C CYS A 382 -13.48 9.93 -8.05
N ILE A 383 -12.15 10.09 -8.08
CA ILE A 383 -11.19 9.08 -7.60
C ILE A 383 -10.81 9.26 -6.13
N GLU A 384 -11.51 10.13 -5.41
CA GLU A 384 -11.35 10.37 -3.97
C GLU A 384 -9.90 10.70 -3.54
N CYS A 385 -9.15 11.37 -4.41
CA CYS A 385 -7.73 11.64 -4.16
C CYS A 385 -7.47 12.76 -3.13
N GLY A 386 -8.49 13.53 -2.71
CA GLY A 386 -8.33 14.62 -1.74
C GLY A 386 -7.56 15.84 -2.26
N ALA A 387 -7.33 16.00 -3.57
CA ALA A 387 -6.62 17.15 -4.13
C ALA A 387 -7.43 18.45 -4.00
N CYS A 388 -8.74 18.37 -4.02
CA CYS A 388 -9.65 19.52 -3.87
C CYS A 388 -9.96 19.82 -2.41
#